data_c412f95c59a4f8286502c7a3498f187a
#
_entry.id   c412f95c59a4f8286502c7a3498f187a
#
_cell.length_a   1.000
_cell.length_b   1.000
_cell.length_c   1.000
_cell.angle_alpha   90.00
_cell.angle_beta   90.00
_cell.angle_gamma   90.00
#
_symmetry.space_group_name_H-M   'P 1'
#
loop_
_entity.id
_entity.type
_entity.pdbx_description
1 polymer ?
#
loop_
_entity_poly.entity_id
_entity_poly.type
_entity_poly.pdbx_seq_one_letter_code
_entity_poly.pdbx_strand_id
1 'polypeptide(L)'
;MATTVLIPDDDGLRAVSALDGVRAVRYEPGGPVPPGGADAEILVPGFLAGSAAAALAWELPKLRLIQLLTAGAEAWVGRIPEGVLLSTARGAHGASTAEWALTGLLTVYREFTEFAVAQREHRWTQHRTDTLHGKRVLIVGAGDLAAEMRRKLAPFDTPVTVVGTRARDGVHGVDELPDLIPHADAVILTVPVTSRTVGMVDADFLARMHDGAILVNAARGPVVRTEALLAELTARRLRAVLDVTDPEPLPADHPLWDAPGLLLTPHVGGSSRGSVERAYAVAVGEIQRYLAGEPLRNLVDGEY
;
A
#
# COMPACT_ATOMS: atom_id res chain seq x y z
N MET A 1 -14.34 33.06 -9.06
CA MET A 1 -13.18 32.81 -9.95
C MET A 1 -12.95 31.31 -10.02
N ALA A 2 -12.42 30.79 -11.11
CA ALA A 2 -12.15 29.35 -11.20
C ALA A 2 -10.89 29.00 -10.40
N THR A 3 -10.96 27.93 -9.60
CA THR A 3 -9.81 27.38 -8.87
C THR A 3 -8.84 26.72 -9.83
N THR A 4 -7.56 27.10 -9.79
CA THR A 4 -6.53 26.51 -10.65
C THR A 4 -5.97 25.24 -10.03
N VAL A 5 -5.96 24.16 -10.81
CA VAL A 5 -5.47 22.84 -10.43
C VAL A 5 -4.32 22.44 -11.36
N LEU A 6 -3.13 22.16 -10.81
CA LEU A 6 -2.01 21.59 -11.57
C LEU A 6 -2.15 20.08 -11.67
N ILE A 7 -2.02 19.56 -12.90
CA ILE A 7 -2.24 18.15 -13.26
C ILE A 7 -1.04 17.64 -14.08
N PRO A 8 -0.50 16.44 -13.77
CA PRO A 8 0.74 15.95 -14.39
C PRO A 8 0.55 15.27 -15.75
N ASP A 9 -0.68 14.84 -16.09
CA ASP A 9 -0.96 14.02 -17.27
C ASP A 9 -2.32 14.29 -17.90
N ASP A 10 -2.56 13.69 -19.07
CA ASP A 10 -3.78 13.92 -19.85
C ASP A 10 -5.02 13.22 -19.23
N ASP A 11 -4.85 12.14 -18.50
CA ASP A 11 -5.94 11.43 -17.81
C ASP A 11 -6.53 12.33 -16.72
N GLY A 12 -5.64 12.89 -15.90
CA GLY A 12 -6.02 13.87 -14.89
C GLY A 12 -6.59 15.15 -15.48
N LEU A 13 -6.00 15.63 -16.58
CA LEU A 13 -6.52 16.83 -17.25
C LEU A 13 -7.98 16.61 -17.70
N ARG A 14 -8.28 15.45 -18.29
CA ARG A 14 -9.66 15.09 -18.68
C ARG A 14 -10.59 14.98 -17.46
N ALA A 15 -10.14 14.28 -16.42
CA ALA A 15 -10.96 14.02 -15.23
C ALA A 15 -11.28 15.32 -14.47
N VAL A 16 -10.31 16.20 -14.29
CA VAL A 16 -10.45 17.42 -13.48
C VAL A 16 -11.08 18.57 -14.26
N SER A 17 -10.85 18.67 -15.59
CA SER A 17 -11.49 19.69 -16.44
C SER A 17 -13.01 19.52 -16.56
N ALA A 18 -13.55 18.35 -16.17
CA ALA A 18 -15.00 18.13 -16.12
C ALA A 18 -15.67 18.75 -14.89
N LEU A 19 -14.91 19.30 -13.95
CA LEU A 19 -15.43 19.92 -12.73
C LEU A 19 -15.80 21.39 -12.96
N ASP A 20 -16.99 21.76 -12.53
CA ASP A 20 -17.42 23.16 -12.56
C ASP A 20 -16.54 24.03 -11.64
N GLY A 21 -16.21 25.22 -12.10
CA GLY A 21 -15.40 26.17 -11.32
C GLY A 21 -13.90 25.83 -11.25
N VAL A 22 -13.43 24.87 -12.02
CA VAL A 22 -12.01 24.45 -12.09
C VAL A 22 -11.37 24.90 -13.41
N ARG A 23 -10.13 25.35 -13.31
CA ARG A 23 -9.21 25.53 -14.42
C ARG A 23 -8.05 24.56 -14.26
N ALA A 24 -8.09 23.42 -14.93
CA ALA A 24 -7.01 22.46 -14.95
C ALA A 24 -5.87 22.96 -15.85
N VAL A 25 -4.65 22.91 -15.37
CA VAL A 25 -3.43 23.31 -16.07
C VAL A 25 -2.43 22.15 -16.02
N ARG A 26 -2.04 21.67 -17.20
CA ARG A 26 -1.03 20.61 -17.27
C ARG A 26 0.35 21.15 -16.92
N TYR A 27 1.13 20.38 -16.17
CA TYR A 27 2.53 20.62 -15.90
C TYR A 27 3.37 19.39 -16.19
N GLU A 28 4.67 19.59 -16.44
CA GLU A 28 5.62 18.48 -16.60
C GLU A 28 6.31 18.19 -15.27
N PRO A 29 6.19 16.95 -14.70
CA PRO A 29 6.89 16.60 -13.47
C PRO A 29 8.40 16.81 -13.56
N GLY A 30 8.96 17.58 -12.60
CA GLY A 30 10.36 18.01 -12.62
C GLY A 30 10.67 19.20 -13.50
N GLY A 31 9.69 19.72 -14.25
CA GLY A 31 9.79 20.97 -15.03
C GLY A 31 9.42 22.21 -14.22
N PRO A 32 9.60 23.41 -14.80
CA PRO A 32 9.21 24.67 -14.17
C PRO A 32 7.68 24.80 -14.08
N VAL A 33 7.21 25.71 -13.21
CA VAL A 33 5.79 26.07 -13.15
C VAL A 33 5.31 26.56 -14.52
N PRO A 34 4.28 25.95 -15.11
CA PRO A 34 3.82 26.30 -16.46
C PRO A 34 3.13 27.68 -16.48
N PRO A 35 3.02 28.32 -17.66
CA PRO A 35 2.25 29.54 -17.83
C PRO A 35 0.81 29.34 -17.30
N GLY A 36 0.37 30.24 -16.43
CA GLY A 36 -0.94 30.16 -15.75
C GLY A 36 -0.99 29.19 -14.57
N GLY A 37 0.09 28.51 -14.22
CA GLY A 37 0.20 27.62 -13.06
C GLY A 37 0.59 28.32 -11.76
N ALA A 38 1.17 29.54 -11.81
CA ALA A 38 1.62 30.27 -10.63
C ALA A 38 0.49 30.59 -9.63
N ASP A 39 -0.76 30.63 -10.10
CA ASP A 39 -1.97 30.86 -9.30
C ASP A 39 -2.63 29.56 -8.83
N ALA A 40 -1.95 28.41 -8.92
CA ALA A 40 -2.52 27.13 -8.54
C ALA A 40 -2.82 27.08 -7.03
N GLU A 41 -4.05 26.69 -6.73
CA GLU A 41 -4.53 26.42 -5.37
C GLU A 41 -4.47 24.92 -5.03
N ILE A 42 -4.51 24.07 -6.06
CA ILE A 42 -4.45 22.61 -5.89
C ILE A 42 -3.34 22.05 -6.77
N LEU A 43 -2.52 21.16 -6.18
CA LEU A 43 -1.51 20.36 -6.89
C LEU A 43 -1.90 18.89 -6.82
N VAL A 44 -2.01 18.24 -7.97
CA VAL A 44 -2.08 16.79 -8.07
C VAL A 44 -0.72 16.31 -8.60
N PRO A 45 0.13 15.67 -7.77
CA PRO A 45 1.40 15.12 -8.23
C PRO A 45 1.18 13.88 -9.11
N GLY A 46 2.17 13.57 -9.96
CA GLY A 46 2.14 12.35 -10.76
C GLY A 46 2.06 11.09 -9.90
N PHE A 47 1.48 10.04 -10.45
CA PHE A 47 1.45 8.73 -9.79
C PHE A 47 2.89 8.27 -9.47
N LEU A 48 3.16 7.91 -8.23
CA LEU A 48 4.49 7.57 -7.72
C LEU A 48 5.50 8.75 -7.72
N ALA A 49 5.04 9.99 -7.83
CA ALA A 49 5.90 11.16 -7.65
C ALA A 49 6.47 11.15 -6.22
N GLY A 50 7.79 11.02 -6.11
CA GLY A 50 8.51 11.01 -4.85
C GLY A 50 8.70 12.40 -4.25
N SER A 51 9.57 12.48 -3.24
CA SER A 51 9.89 13.73 -2.51
C SER A 51 10.40 14.87 -3.39
N ALA A 52 10.99 14.57 -4.56
CA ALA A 52 11.42 15.59 -5.53
C ALA A 52 10.24 16.43 -6.04
N ALA A 53 9.04 15.83 -6.17
CA ALA A 53 7.84 16.56 -6.57
C ALA A 53 7.31 17.50 -5.47
N ALA A 54 7.68 17.27 -4.22
CA ALA A 54 7.31 18.15 -3.11
C ALA A 54 7.98 19.55 -3.22
N ALA A 55 9.11 19.66 -3.92
CA ALA A 55 9.76 20.95 -4.18
C ALA A 55 8.85 21.92 -4.94
N LEU A 56 8.05 21.42 -5.90
CA LEU A 56 7.11 22.27 -6.64
C LEU A 56 6.08 22.95 -5.73
N ALA A 57 5.70 22.33 -4.62
CA ALA A 57 4.74 22.92 -3.69
C ALA A 57 5.24 24.25 -3.09
N TRP A 58 6.55 24.42 -2.95
CA TRP A 58 7.16 25.66 -2.41
C TRP A 58 7.23 26.80 -3.45
N GLU A 59 7.06 26.48 -4.74
CA GLU A 59 7.03 27.46 -5.82
C GLU A 59 5.62 28.02 -6.08
N LEU A 60 4.60 27.51 -5.38
CA LEU A 60 3.19 27.82 -5.59
C LEU A 60 2.64 28.68 -4.41
N PRO A 61 2.67 30.02 -4.48
CA PRO A 61 2.35 30.89 -3.35
C PRO A 61 0.86 30.85 -2.94
N LYS A 62 -0.01 30.33 -3.81
CA LYS A 62 -1.47 30.22 -3.55
C LYS A 62 -1.88 28.79 -3.22
N LEU A 63 -0.96 27.85 -3.12
CA LEU A 63 -1.26 26.45 -2.86
C LEU A 63 -2.00 26.26 -1.53
N ARG A 64 -3.07 25.50 -1.54
CA ARG A 64 -3.92 25.16 -0.38
C ARG A 64 -4.10 23.67 -0.19
N LEU A 65 -4.04 22.88 -1.27
CA LEU A 65 -4.27 21.45 -1.24
C LEU A 65 -3.27 20.71 -2.13
N ILE A 66 -2.65 19.67 -1.61
CA ILE A 66 -1.98 18.64 -2.40
C ILE A 66 -2.84 17.38 -2.35
N GLN A 67 -3.32 16.93 -3.50
CA GLN A 67 -4.10 15.70 -3.64
C GLN A 67 -3.26 14.63 -4.28
N LEU A 68 -2.83 13.65 -3.50
CA LEU A 68 -2.03 12.53 -3.99
C LEU A 68 -2.88 11.54 -4.80
N LEU A 69 -2.23 10.84 -5.73
CA LEU A 69 -2.80 9.69 -6.44
C LEU A 69 -2.44 8.35 -5.78
N THR A 70 -1.67 8.39 -4.69
CA THR A 70 -1.28 7.23 -3.89
C THR A 70 -2.03 7.19 -2.56
N ALA A 71 -2.12 6.02 -1.95
CA ALA A 71 -2.64 5.88 -0.60
C ALA A 71 -1.58 6.27 0.45
N GLY A 72 -0.29 6.06 0.18
CA GLY A 72 0.83 6.47 1.04
C GLY A 72 1.17 7.95 0.88
N ALA A 73 1.53 8.60 1.98
CA ALA A 73 1.91 10.01 2.03
C ALA A 73 3.31 10.25 2.65
N GLU A 74 4.06 9.20 2.94
CA GLU A 74 5.32 9.24 3.69
C GLU A 74 6.37 10.17 3.04
N ALA A 75 6.37 10.23 1.71
CA ALA A 75 7.27 11.11 0.95
C ALA A 75 6.93 12.61 1.07
N TRP A 76 5.74 12.96 1.60
CA TRP A 76 5.18 14.30 1.62
C TRP A 76 5.07 14.90 3.02
N VAL A 77 4.82 14.07 4.03
CA VAL A 77 4.65 14.53 5.42
C VAL A 77 5.91 15.24 5.89
N GLY A 78 5.75 16.46 6.43
CA GLY A 78 6.85 17.31 6.91
C GLY A 78 7.70 17.97 5.81
N ARG A 79 7.32 17.83 4.52
CA ARG A 79 8.07 18.38 3.36
C ARG A 79 7.28 19.37 2.51
N ILE A 80 6.09 19.71 2.92
CA ILE A 80 5.19 20.66 2.24
C ILE A 80 5.10 21.96 3.02
N PRO A 81 4.70 23.09 2.39
CA PRO A 81 4.53 24.36 3.07
C PRO A 81 3.49 24.26 4.20
N GLU A 82 3.73 25.02 5.27
CA GLU A 82 2.81 25.11 6.42
C GLU A 82 1.42 25.62 5.96
N GLY A 83 0.37 25.04 6.51
CA GLY A 83 -1.01 25.41 6.19
C GLY A 83 -1.55 24.82 4.86
N VAL A 84 -0.73 24.09 4.09
CA VAL A 84 -1.20 23.34 2.92
C VAL A 84 -1.77 22.00 3.37
N LEU A 85 -3.00 21.71 2.95
CA LEU A 85 -3.66 20.42 3.20
C LEU A 85 -3.02 19.32 2.35
N LEU A 86 -2.85 18.13 2.92
CA LEU A 86 -2.40 16.95 2.20
C LEU A 86 -3.50 15.89 2.23
N SER A 87 -3.93 15.43 1.06
CA SER A 87 -4.94 14.37 0.91
C SER A 87 -4.41 13.23 0.05
N THR A 88 -4.83 12.00 0.35
CA THR A 88 -4.40 10.79 -0.35
C THR A 88 -5.49 10.21 -1.24
N ALA A 89 -5.14 9.23 -2.09
CA ALA A 89 -6.11 8.44 -2.83
C ALA A 89 -6.46 7.13 -2.10
N ARG A 90 -6.58 7.16 -0.77
CA ARG A 90 -7.04 5.99 0.00
C ARG A 90 -8.39 5.51 -0.54
N GLY A 91 -8.54 4.21 -0.75
CA GLY A 91 -9.68 3.58 -1.39
C GLY A 91 -9.49 3.27 -2.89
N ALA A 92 -8.52 3.91 -3.58
CA ALA A 92 -8.27 3.67 -5.00
C ALA A 92 -7.57 2.32 -5.28
N HIS A 93 -6.71 1.88 -4.37
CA HIS A 93 -5.79 0.77 -4.60
C HIS A 93 -6.07 -0.46 -3.73
N GLY A 94 -6.88 -0.33 -2.67
CA GLY A 94 -7.13 -1.40 -1.70
C GLY A 94 -7.61 -2.70 -2.34
N ALA A 95 -8.51 -2.62 -3.32
CA ALA A 95 -9.06 -3.80 -4.01
C ALA A 95 -7.99 -4.57 -4.81
N SER A 96 -7.11 -3.89 -5.55
CA SER A 96 -6.04 -4.52 -6.33
C SER A 96 -4.91 -5.06 -5.43
N THR A 97 -4.55 -4.32 -4.39
CA THR A 97 -3.54 -4.78 -3.42
C THR A 97 -4.03 -6.00 -2.64
N ALA A 98 -5.32 -6.04 -2.26
CA ALA A 98 -5.91 -7.21 -1.64
C ALA A 98 -5.96 -8.42 -2.60
N GLU A 99 -6.18 -8.21 -3.89
CA GLU A 99 -6.11 -9.26 -4.91
C GLU A 99 -4.68 -9.80 -5.04
N TRP A 100 -3.69 -8.91 -5.06
CA TRP A 100 -2.28 -9.29 -5.06
C TRP A 100 -1.94 -10.15 -3.82
N ALA A 101 -2.32 -9.72 -2.61
CA ALA A 101 -2.04 -10.47 -1.38
C ALA A 101 -2.70 -11.84 -1.36
N LEU A 102 -3.94 -11.95 -1.83
CA LEU A 102 -4.64 -13.22 -1.97
C LEU A 102 -3.95 -14.13 -3.01
N THR A 103 -3.54 -13.56 -4.16
CA THR A 103 -2.79 -14.28 -5.19
C THR A 103 -1.48 -14.83 -4.63
N GLY A 104 -0.75 -14.02 -3.87
CA GLY A 104 0.48 -14.44 -3.21
C GLY A 104 0.24 -15.61 -2.24
N LEU A 105 -0.77 -15.53 -1.38
CA LEU A 105 -1.15 -16.64 -0.48
C LEU A 105 -1.47 -17.91 -1.25
N LEU A 106 -2.30 -17.82 -2.27
CA LEU A 106 -2.68 -18.98 -3.11
C LEU A 106 -1.45 -19.55 -3.83
N THR A 107 -0.56 -18.71 -4.35
CA THR A 107 0.69 -19.13 -5.00
C THR A 107 1.57 -19.93 -4.05
N VAL A 108 1.76 -19.46 -2.82
CA VAL A 108 2.60 -20.13 -1.83
C VAL A 108 1.95 -21.41 -1.30
N TYR A 109 0.65 -21.40 -0.97
CA TYR A 109 -0.05 -22.63 -0.53
C TYR A 109 -0.10 -23.70 -1.62
N ARG A 110 -0.26 -23.30 -2.89
CA ARG A 110 -0.40 -24.22 -4.02
C ARG A 110 0.92 -24.48 -4.75
N GLU A 111 2.04 -23.95 -4.26
CA GLU A 111 3.41 -24.16 -4.78
C GLU A 111 3.54 -23.86 -6.29
N PHE A 112 2.85 -22.80 -6.76
CA PHE A 112 2.83 -22.49 -8.19
C PHE A 112 4.19 -22.05 -8.73
N THR A 113 5.05 -21.46 -7.91
CA THR A 113 6.43 -21.11 -8.27
C THR A 113 7.27 -22.35 -8.55
N GLU A 114 7.17 -23.37 -7.69
CA GLU A 114 7.88 -24.64 -7.79
C GLU A 114 7.39 -25.43 -9.01
N PHE A 115 6.07 -25.47 -9.24
CA PHE A 115 5.51 -26.10 -10.43
C PHE A 115 5.89 -25.38 -11.71
N ALA A 116 5.99 -24.06 -11.72
CA ALA A 116 6.46 -23.31 -12.88
C ALA A 116 7.92 -23.60 -13.23
N VAL A 117 8.78 -23.83 -12.23
CA VAL A 117 10.15 -24.31 -12.43
C VAL A 117 10.15 -25.73 -12.95
N ALA A 118 9.42 -26.65 -12.32
CA ALA A 118 9.32 -28.05 -12.74
C ALA A 118 8.79 -28.18 -14.18
N GLN A 119 7.83 -27.36 -14.58
CA GLN A 119 7.32 -27.30 -15.96
C GLN A 119 8.42 -26.93 -16.97
N ARG A 120 9.26 -25.92 -16.67
CA ARG A 120 10.39 -25.53 -17.55
C ARG A 120 11.44 -26.63 -17.67
N GLU A 121 11.58 -27.43 -16.63
CA GLU A 121 12.53 -28.56 -16.57
C GLU A 121 11.92 -29.88 -17.08
N HIS A 122 10.69 -29.87 -17.57
CA HIS A 122 9.91 -31.02 -18.05
C HIS A 122 9.80 -32.14 -16.98
N ARG A 123 9.69 -31.75 -15.71
CA ARG A 123 9.54 -32.68 -14.57
C ARG A 123 8.08 -32.77 -14.12
N TRP A 124 7.54 -33.97 -14.12
CA TRP A 124 6.22 -34.26 -13.56
C TRP A 124 6.34 -34.59 -12.08
N THR A 125 6.12 -33.56 -11.21
CA THR A 125 6.34 -33.67 -9.75
C THR A 125 5.00 -33.70 -9.02
N GLN A 126 4.31 -34.85 -9.08
CA GLN A 126 3.02 -35.02 -8.40
C GLN A 126 3.17 -35.21 -6.91
N HIS A 127 2.58 -34.31 -6.09
CA HIS A 127 2.50 -34.41 -4.64
C HIS A 127 1.29 -33.65 -4.10
N ARG A 128 1.06 -33.72 -2.78
CA ARG A 128 0.00 -32.94 -2.11
C ARG A 128 0.55 -31.59 -1.74
N THR A 129 -0.13 -30.53 -2.17
CA THR A 129 0.11 -29.15 -1.74
C THR A 129 -0.82 -28.79 -0.57
N ASP A 130 -0.56 -27.67 0.08
CA ASP A 130 -1.43 -27.10 1.11
C ASP A 130 -2.61 -26.32 0.46
N THR A 131 -3.51 -25.76 1.25
CA THR A 131 -4.68 -25.00 0.81
C THR A 131 -4.96 -23.81 1.71
N LEU A 132 -5.55 -22.75 1.18
CA LEU A 132 -6.04 -21.62 1.96
C LEU A 132 -7.34 -21.94 2.72
N HIS A 133 -8.12 -22.89 2.24
CA HIS A 133 -9.38 -23.31 2.87
C HIS A 133 -9.17 -23.67 4.35
N GLY A 134 -9.93 -23.05 5.23
CA GLY A 134 -9.86 -23.26 6.68
C GLY A 134 -8.66 -22.67 7.41
N LYS A 135 -7.74 -22.01 6.69
CA LYS A 135 -6.59 -21.31 7.32
C LYS A 135 -7.06 -20.07 8.08
N ARG A 136 -6.48 -19.85 9.25
CA ARG A 136 -6.74 -18.68 10.08
C ARG A 136 -5.87 -17.53 9.63
N VAL A 137 -6.46 -16.44 9.17
CA VAL A 137 -5.74 -15.27 8.67
C VAL A 137 -5.87 -14.13 9.67
N LEU A 138 -4.73 -13.58 10.10
CA LEU A 138 -4.63 -12.39 10.91
C LEU A 138 -4.26 -11.20 10.02
N ILE A 139 -5.09 -10.16 10.00
CA ILE A 139 -4.81 -8.92 9.28
C ILE A 139 -4.42 -7.85 10.30
N VAL A 140 -3.20 -7.34 10.19
CA VAL A 140 -2.67 -6.26 11.03
C VAL A 140 -2.83 -4.94 10.30
N GLY A 141 -3.74 -4.12 10.78
CA GLY A 141 -4.29 -2.94 10.12
C GLY A 141 -5.79 -3.09 9.90
N ALA A 142 -6.56 -2.00 10.04
CA ALA A 142 -8.03 -2.04 9.95
C ALA A 142 -8.56 -0.91 9.05
N GLY A 143 -7.83 -0.64 7.95
CA GLY A 143 -8.19 0.32 6.90
C GLY A 143 -8.98 -0.32 5.75
N ASP A 144 -9.03 0.37 4.60
CA ASP A 144 -9.71 -0.07 3.37
C ASP A 144 -9.12 -1.37 2.81
N LEU A 145 -7.79 -1.52 2.82
CA LEU A 145 -7.12 -2.73 2.38
C LEU A 145 -7.54 -3.95 3.23
N ALA A 146 -7.64 -3.79 4.55
CA ALA A 146 -8.10 -4.86 5.42
C ALA A 146 -9.56 -5.24 5.15
N ALA A 147 -10.42 -4.26 4.89
CA ALA A 147 -11.81 -4.50 4.52
C ALA A 147 -11.92 -5.28 3.19
N GLU A 148 -11.13 -4.91 2.18
CA GLU A 148 -11.06 -5.61 0.90
C GLU A 148 -10.52 -7.05 1.06
N MET A 149 -9.49 -7.26 1.91
CA MET A 149 -8.97 -8.59 2.21
C MET A 149 -10.05 -9.48 2.86
N ARG A 150 -10.76 -8.98 3.87
CA ARG A 150 -11.88 -9.73 4.49
C ARG A 150 -12.90 -10.17 3.45
N ARG A 151 -13.30 -9.25 2.57
CA ARG A 151 -14.28 -9.51 1.52
C ARG A 151 -13.80 -10.59 0.55
N LYS A 152 -12.52 -10.56 0.15
CA LYS A 152 -11.94 -11.51 -0.79
C LYS A 152 -11.65 -12.87 -0.17
N LEU A 153 -11.35 -12.94 1.13
CA LEU A 153 -11.11 -14.18 1.85
C LEU A 153 -12.40 -14.95 2.20
N ALA A 154 -13.53 -14.26 2.30
CA ALA A 154 -14.79 -14.87 2.71
C ALA A 154 -15.21 -16.13 1.89
N PRO A 155 -15.06 -16.16 0.54
CA PRO A 155 -15.40 -17.34 -0.26
C PRO A 155 -14.49 -18.57 -0.06
N PHE A 156 -13.38 -18.42 0.69
CA PHE A 156 -12.42 -19.50 0.96
C PHE A 156 -12.65 -20.21 2.30
N ASP A 157 -13.77 -19.91 2.99
CA ASP A 157 -14.05 -20.43 4.35
C ASP A 157 -12.88 -20.19 5.31
N THR A 158 -12.26 -19.03 5.19
CA THR A 158 -11.07 -18.63 5.94
C THR A 158 -11.47 -17.76 7.13
N PRO A 159 -11.31 -18.21 8.38
CA PRO A 159 -11.50 -17.37 9.56
C PRO A 159 -10.53 -16.18 9.53
N VAL A 160 -11.06 -14.96 9.58
CA VAL A 160 -10.27 -13.73 9.52
C VAL A 160 -10.40 -12.96 10.82
N THR A 161 -9.27 -12.69 11.48
CA THR A 161 -9.12 -11.78 12.61
C THR A 161 -8.48 -10.48 12.14
N VAL A 162 -9.03 -9.33 12.55
CA VAL A 162 -8.49 -8.02 12.20
C VAL A 162 -8.03 -7.30 13.44
N VAL A 163 -6.81 -6.72 13.40
CA VAL A 163 -6.24 -5.91 14.49
C VAL A 163 -6.09 -4.47 14.02
N GLY A 164 -6.58 -3.54 14.81
CA GLY A 164 -6.41 -2.10 14.61
C GLY A 164 -5.72 -1.44 15.79
N THR A 165 -5.47 -0.14 15.71
CA THR A 165 -4.84 0.62 16.81
C THR A 165 -5.64 0.54 18.11
N ARG A 166 -6.98 0.44 18.03
CA ARG A 166 -7.89 0.32 19.16
C ARG A 166 -8.95 -0.72 18.85
N ALA A 167 -9.36 -1.46 19.89
CA ALA A 167 -10.48 -2.39 19.80
C ALA A 167 -11.79 -1.66 19.45
N ARG A 168 -12.59 -2.27 18.59
CA ARG A 168 -13.95 -1.86 18.23
C ARG A 168 -14.69 -3.07 17.65
N ASP A 169 -15.97 -2.92 17.33
CA ASP A 169 -16.78 -4.03 16.80
C ASP A 169 -16.10 -4.71 15.59
N GLY A 170 -15.84 -6.03 15.74
CA GLY A 170 -15.17 -6.86 14.74
C GLY A 170 -13.68 -6.56 14.49
N VAL A 171 -13.03 -5.75 15.36
CA VAL A 171 -11.59 -5.40 15.27
C VAL A 171 -10.97 -5.46 16.66
N HIS A 172 -9.94 -6.27 16.83
CA HIS A 172 -9.13 -6.35 18.06
C HIS A 172 -8.21 -5.13 18.21
N GLY A 173 -7.79 -4.85 19.45
CA GLY A 173 -6.76 -3.85 19.74
C GLY A 173 -5.36 -4.38 19.48
N VAL A 174 -4.41 -3.46 19.23
CA VAL A 174 -3.00 -3.82 19.00
C VAL A 174 -2.35 -4.51 20.21
N ASP A 175 -2.83 -4.24 21.40
CA ASP A 175 -2.42 -4.87 22.67
C ASP A 175 -2.73 -6.37 22.73
N GLU A 176 -3.74 -6.83 21.97
CA GLU A 176 -4.09 -8.25 21.84
C GLU A 176 -3.21 -9.00 20.81
N LEU A 177 -2.43 -8.27 20.00
CA LEU A 177 -1.67 -8.84 18.89
C LEU A 177 -0.72 -9.98 19.31
N PRO A 178 0.02 -9.90 20.45
CA PRO A 178 0.91 -10.97 20.89
C PRO A 178 0.20 -12.31 21.14
N ASP A 179 -1.05 -12.27 21.54
CA ASP A 179 -1.86 -13.47 21.83
C ASP A 179 -2.54 -14.02 20.56
N LEU A 180 -2.74 -13.18 19.55
CA LEU A 180 -3.37 -13.58 18.28
C LEU A 180 -2.40 -14.20 17.28
N ILE A 181 -1.14 -13.73 17.25
CA ILE A 181 -0.12 -14.19 16.30
C ILE A 181 0.09 -15.71 16.32
N PRO A 182 0.20 -16.39 17.49
CA PRO A 182 0.47 -17.84 17.53
C PRO A 182 -0.62 -18.69 16.88
N HIS A 183 -1.81 -18.13 16.72
CA HIS A 183 -2.96 -18.83 16.19
C HIS A 183 -3.17 -18.61 14.68
N ALA A 184 -2.36 -17.76 14.03
CA ALA A 184 -2.53 -17.39 12.64
C ALA A 184 -1.69 -18.25 11.70
N ASP A 185 -2.33 -18.88 10.71
CA ASP A 185 -1.64 -19.62 9.63
C ASP A 185 -1.04 -18.64 8.60
N ALA A 186 -1.62 -17.43 8.50
CA ALA A 186 -1.05 -16.33 7.72
C ALA A 186 -1.27 -15.00 8.43
N VAL A 187 -0.26 -14.13 8.40
CA VAL A 187 -0.31 -12.75 8.92
C VAL A 187 -0.14 -11.78 7.76
N ILE A 188 -1.11 -10.88 7.56
CA ILE A 188 -1.10 -9.88 6.47
C ILE A 188 -0.95 -8.49 7.07
N LEU A 189 0.10 -7.78 6.68
CA LEU A 189 0.38 -6.42 7.12
C LEU A 189 -0.28 -5.42 6.16
N THR A 190 -1.06 -4.50 6.72
CA THR A 190 -1.80 -3.46 5.99
C THR A 190 -1.72 -2.09 6.69
N VAL A 191 -0.76 -1.92 7.60
CA VAL A 191 -0.54 -0.71 8.38
C VAL A 191 0.25 0.35 7.62
N PRO A 192 0.05 1.66 7.87
CA PRO A 192 0.95 2.69 7.37
C PRO A 192 2.29 2.67 8.11
N VAL A 193 3.30 3.37 7.59
CA VAL A 193 4.55 3.63 8.31
C VAL A 193 4.34 4.79 9.29
N THR A 194 4.54 4.51 10.57
CA THR A 194 4.50 5.47 11.67
C THR A 194 5.61 5.16 12.66
N SER A 195 5.85 6.04 13.62
CA SER A 195 6.80 5.78 14.73
C SER A 195 6.49 4.46 15.48
N ARG A 196 5.23 4.01 15.48
CA ARG A 196 4.79 2.77 16.16
C ARG A 196 4.83 1.52 15.28
N THR A 197 4.88 1.68 13.97
CA THR A 197 4.83 0.53 13.04
C THR A 197 6.17 0.26 12.35
N VAL A 198 7.11 1.21 12.37
CA VAL A 198 8.49 0.96 11.91
C VAL A 198 9.12 -0.15 12.75
N GLY A 199 9.52 -1.24 12.09
CA GLY A 199 10.14 -2.40 12.72
C GLY A 199 9.24 -3.15 13.69
N MET A 200 7.91 -2.99 13.60
CA MET A 200 6.99 -3.72 14.48
C MET A 200 7.03 -5.24 14.27
N VAL A 201 7.39 -5.67 13.07
CA VAL A 201 7.64 -7.09 12.77
C VAL A 201 9.14 -7.34 12.92
N ASP A 202 9.53 -7.57 14.15
CA ASP A 202 10.88 -7.90 14.60
C ASP A 202 11.04 -9.40 14.88
N ALA A 203 12.17 -9.79 15.46
CA ALA A 203 12.44 -11.18 15.81
C ALA A 203 11.44 -11.75 16.81
N ASP A 204 10.99 -10.96 17.79
CA ASP A 204 10.03 -11.41 18.81
C ASP A 204 8.65 -11.63 18.20
N PHE A 205 8.23 -10.74 17.29
CA PHE A 205 7.00 -10.92 16.52
C PHE A 205 7.05 -12.19 15.69
N LEU A 206 8.13 -12.38 14.91
CA LEU A 206 8.30 -13.54 14.03
C LEU A 206 8.40 -14.84 14.82
N ALA A 207 9.08 -14.84 15.97
CA ALA A 207 9.17 -16.00 16.85
C ALA A 207 7.80 -16.47 17.40
N ARG A 208 6.82 -15.58 17.49
CA ARG A 208 5.45 -15.94 17.90
C ARG A 208 4.63 -16.60 16.79
N MET A 209 5.00 -16.39 15.53
CA MET A 209 4.34 -17.09 14.42
C MET A 209 4.70 -18.57 14.47
N HIS A 210 3.74 -19.47 14.26
CA HIS A 210 4.01 -20.90 14.27
C HIS A 210 4.78 -21.33 13.01
N ASP A 211 5.46 -22.48 13.09
CA ASP A 211 6.22 -23.05 11.98
C ASP A 211 5.35 -23.28 10.75
N GLY A 212 5.85 -22.89 9.59
CA GLY A 212 5.16 -22.96 8.31
C GLY A 212 4.15 -21.83 8.06
N ALA A 213 3.95 -20.91 9.00
CA ALA A 213 3.09 -19.74 8.78
C ALA A 213 3.64 -18.83 7.67
N ILE A 214 2.76 -18.04 7.08
CA ILE A 214 3.09 -17.11 5.98
C ILE A 214 2.97 -15.67 6.48
N LEU A 215 4.04 -14.88 6.30
CA LEU A 215 3.98 -13.42 6.44
C LEU A 215 3.72 -12.77 5.07
N VAL A 216 2.69 -11.94 4.96
CA VAL A 216 2.41 -11.14 3.76
C VAL A 216 2.62 -9.66 4.08
N ASN A 217 3.55 -9.01 3.40
CA ASN A 217 3.72 -7.56 3.53
C ASN A 217 3.15 -6.84 2.31
N ALA A 218 1.92 -6.34 2.47
CA ALA A 218 1.21 -5.46 1.54
C ALA A 218 1.18 -4.00 2.05
N ALA A 219 1.99 -3.70 3.06
CA ALA A 219 2.05 -2.40 3.73
C ALA A 219 3.22 -1.56 3.20
N ARG A 220 4.35 -1.59 3.93
CA ARG A 220 5.61 -0.91 3.57
C ARG A 220 6.80 -1.74 4.08
N GLY A 221 7.94 -1.64 3.38
CA GLY A 221 9.18 -2.33 3.73
C GLY A 221 9.61 -2.12 5.19
N PRO A 222 9.76 -0.87 5.66
CA PRO A 222 10.24 -0.57 7.01
C PRO A 222 9.37 -1.10 8.17
N VAL A 223 8.18 -1.65 7.90
CA VAL A 223 7.35 -2.31 8.92
C VAL A 223 7.99 -3.62 9.41
N VAL A 224 8.78 -4.27 8.54
CA VAL A 224 9.44 -5.55 8.82
C VAL A 224 10.94 -5.33 8.98
N ARG A 225 11.53 -5.89 10.03
CA ARG A 225 12.99 -5.97 10.17
C ARG A 225 13.50 -7.04 9.21
N THR A 226 14.15 -6.58 8.13
CA THR A 226 14.59 -7.43 7.01
C THR A 226 15.49 -8.58 7.47
N GLU A 227 16.46 -8.31 8.36
CA GLU A 227 17.39 -9.32 8.86
C GLU A 227 16.69 -10.40 9.71
N ALA A 228 15.69 -9.98 10.50
CA ALA A 228 14.92 -10.93 11.31
C ALA A 228 14.08 -11.86 10.42
N LEU A 229 13.42 -11.31 9.39
CA LEU A 229 12.66 -12.13 8.43
C LEU A 229 13.61 -13.06 7.64
N LEU A 230 14.75 -12.57 7.18
CA LEU A 230 15.73 -13.36 6.44
C LEU A 230 16.24 -14.55 7.25
N ALA A 231 16.47 -14.39 8.56
CA ALA A 231 16.85 -15.48 9.45
C ALA A 231 15.78 -16.59 9.49
N GLU A 232 14.51 -16.22 9.60
CA GLU A 232 13.38 -17.17 9.63
C GLU A 232 13.17 -17.89 8.29
N LEU A 233 13.34 -17.18 7.18
CA LEU A 233 13.28 -17.76 5.84
C LEU A 233 14.46 -18.73 5.60
N THR A 234 15.67 -18.33 5.97
CA THR A 234 16.87 -19.17 5.85
C THR A 234 16.74 -20.46 6.68
N ALA A 235 16.19 -20.35 7.88
CA ALA A 235 15.85 -21.51 8.73
C ALA A 235 14.67 -22.35 8.18
N ARG A 236 13.99 -21.91 7.12
CA ARG A 236 12.77 -22.52 6.54
C ARG A 236 11.64 -22.68 7.57
N ARG A 237 11.64 -21.87 8.62
CA ARG A 237 10.58 -21.88 9.64
C ARG A 237 9.33 -21.15 9.17
N LEU A 238 9.50 -20.01 8.50
CA LEU A 238 8.41 -19.22 7.93
C LEU A 238 8.50 -19.19 6.40
N ARG A 239 7.41 -18.77 5.79
CA ARG A 239 7.32 -18.39 4.38
C ARG A 239 6.90 -16.93 4.30
N ALA A 240 7.15 -16.25 3.17
CA ALA A 240 6.74 -14.87 3.00
C ALA A 240 6.28 -14.52 1.59
N VAL A 241 5.43 -13.50 1.51
CA VAL A 241 5.01 -12.81 0.29
C VAL A 241 5.24 -11.32 0.50
N LEU A 242 6.16 -10.73 -0.24
CA LEU A 242 6.54 -9.33 -0.08
C LEU A 242 6.28 -8.56 -1.38
N ASP A 243 5.54 -7.46 -1.30
CA ASP A 243 5.45 -6.47 -2.39
C ASP A 243 6.41 -5.31 -2.17
N VAL A 244 6.83 -5.13 -0.94
CA VAL A 244 7.65 -4.02 -0.46
C VAL A 244 8.80 -4.52 0.40
N THR A 245 9.95 -3.86 0.30
CA THR A 245 11.19 -4.22 1.01
C THR A 245 11.84 -3.00 1.67
N ASP A 246 12.79 -3.23 2.54
CA ASP A 246 13.67 -2.21 3.07
C ASP A 246 15.11 -2.74 2.99
N PRO A 247 15.98 -2.14 2.13
CA PRO A 247 15.73 -0.97 1.28
C PRO A 247 14.81 -1.25 0.07
N GLU A 248 14.25 -0.17 -0.51
CA GLU A 248 13.47 -0.20 -1.74
C GLU A 248 13.97 0.91 -2.71
N PRO A 249 14.39 0.59 -3.94
CA PRO A 249 14.48 -0.75 -4.56
C PRO A 249 15.43 -1.69 -3.84
N LEU A 250 15.13 -3.01 -3.87
CA LEU A 250 16.02 -4.02 -3.30
C LEU A 250 17.30 -4.12 -4.13
N PRO A 251 18.51 -3.97 -3.53
CA PRO A 251 19.78 -4.12 -4.25
C PRO A 251 19.91 -5.50 -4.92
N ALA A 252 20.59 -5.55 -6.08
CA ALA A 252 20.71 -6.77 -6.88
C ALA A 252 21.45 -7.92 -6.19
N ASP A 253 22.30 -7.61 -5.22
CA ASP A 253 23.09 -8.55 -4.42
C ASP A 253 22.46 -8.86 -3.05
N HIS A 254 21.23 -8.38 -2.81
CA HIS A 254 20.59 -8.57 -1.51
C HIS A 254 20.15 -10.03 -1.32
N PRO A 255 20.42 -10.65 -0.15
CA PRO A 255 20.15 -12.08 0.10
C PRO A 255 18.65 -12.46 0.08
N LEU A 256 17.73 -11.52 0.17
CA LEU A 256 16.29 -11.79 0.01
C LEU A 256 15.96 -12.37 -1.37
N TRP A 257 16.73 -12.08 -2.43
CA TRP A 257 16.44 -12.62 -3.77
C TRP A 257 16.47 -14.15 -3.78
N ASP A 258 17.35 -14.76 -2.99
CA ASP A 258 17.53 -16.21 -2.92
C ASP A 258 16.94 -16.85 -1.66
N ALA A 259 16.17 -16.07 -0.87
CA ALA A 259 15.60 -16.56 0.38
C ALA A 259 14.58 -17.67 0.12
N PRO A 260 14.69 -18.85 0.76
CA PRO A 260 13.77 -19.96 0.54
C PRO A 260 12.36 -19.60 1.05
N GLY A 261 11.34 -20.01 0.30
CA GLY A 261 9.94 -19.79 0.69
C GLY A 261 9.47 -18.34 0.59
N LEU A 262 10.23 -17.48 -0.11
CA LEU A 262 9.86 -16.10 -0.39
C LEU A 262 9.26 -15.97 -1.80
N LEU A 263 8.10 -15.32 -1.89
CA LEU A 263 7.57 -14.74 -3.11
C LEU A 263 7.73 -13.21 -3.04
N LEU A 264 8.48 -12.63 -3.96
CA LEU A 264 8.79 -11.20 -4.00
C LEU A 264 8.25 -10.56 -5.28
N THR A 265 7.63 -9.38 -5.15
CA THR A 265 7.21 -8.53 -6.27
C THR A 265 7.67 -7.08 -6.04
N PRO A 266 7.94 -6.29 -7.11
CA PRO A 266 8.56 -4.98 -6.97
C PRO A 266 7.52 -3.85 -6.82
N HIS A 267 6.79 -3.83 -5.70
CA HIS A 267 5.80 -2.81 -5.31
C HIS A 267 4.70 -2.61 -6.38
N VAL A 268 4.09 -3.70 -6.80
CA VAL A 268 3.08 -3.72 -7.88
C VAL A 268 1.66 -4.04 -7.42
N GLY A 269 1.44 -4.35 -6.14
CA GLY A 269 0.13 -4.74 -5.62
C GLY A 269 -0.97 -3.72 -5.91
N GLY A 270 -0.65 -2.42 -5.83
CA GLY A 270 -1.55 -1.33 -6.22
C GLY A 270 -1.52 -0.97 -7.72
N SER A 271 -0.44 -1.35 -8.43
CA SER A 271 -0.16 -0.95 -9.82
C SER A 271 -0.80 -1.89 -10.83
N SER A 272 -2.12 -1.87 -10.92
CA SER A 272 -2.89 -2.71 -11.84
C SER A 272 -3.54 -1.86 -12.94
N ARG A 273 -4.04 -2.52 -14.00
CA ARG A 273 -4.82 -1.81 -15.03
C ARG A 273 -5.96 -1.03 -14.40
N GLY A 274 -6.15 0.23 -14.79
CA GLY A 274 -7.17 1.12 -14.24
C GLY A 274 -6.83 1.73 -12.88
N SER A 275 -5.60 1.55 -12.36
CA SER A 275 -5.19 2.13 -11.06
C SER A 275 -5.17 3.65 -11.10
N VAL A 276 -4.71 4.24 -12.20
CA VAL A 276 -4.65 5.71 -12.40
C VAL A 276 -6.04 6.29 -12.48
N GLU A 277 -6.94 5.67 -13.23
CA GLU A 277 -8.34 6.09 -13.35
C GLU A 277 -9.08 6.05 -12.01
N ARG A 278 -8.85 5.00 -11.20
CA ARG A 278 -9.42 4.91 -9.84
C ARG A 278 -8.85 5.98 -8.93
N ALA A 279 -7.54 6.26 -9.02
CA ALA A 279 -6.92 7.31 -8.24
C ALA A 279 -7.48 8.69 -8.57
N TYR A 280 -7.66 9.00 -9.86
CA TYR A 280 -8.31 10.23 -10.29
C TYR A 280 -9.79 10.32 -9.88
N ALA A 281 -10.52 9.21 -9.88
CA ALA A 281 -11.89 9.21 -9.37
C ALA A 281 -11.97 9.63 -7.89
N VAL A 282 -11.02 9.16 -7.06
CA VAL A 282 -10.90 9.61 -5.67
C VAL A 282 -10.45 11.07 -5.60
N ALA A 283 -9.45 11.48 -6.37
CA ALA A 283 -8.93 12.84 -6.40
C ALA A 283 -10.02 13.85 -6.79
N VAL A 284 -10.81 13.54 -7.81
CA VAL A 284 -11.96 14.35 -8.24
C VAL A 284 -12.96 14.53 -7.10
N GLY A 285 -13.30 13.45 -6.38
CA GLY A 285 -14.20 13.52 -5.24
C GLY A 285 -13.66 14.39 -4.09
N GLU A 286 -12.36 14.33 -3.79
CA GLU A 286 -11.74 15.17 -2.77
C GLU A 286 -11.64 16.64 -3.22
N ILE A 287 -11.31 16.90 -4.49
CA ILE A 287 -11.32 18.25 -5.07
C ILE A 287 -12.72 18.86 -5.01
N GLN A 288 -13.76 18.10 -5.34
CA GLN A 288 -15.16 18.56 -5.23
C GLN A 288 -15.51 18.95 -3.80
N ARG A 289 -15.12 18.15 -2.80
CA ARG A 289 -15.32 18.47 -1.39
C ARG A 289 -14.60 19.75 -1.00
N TYR A 290 -13.34 19.90 -1.41
CA TYR A 290 -12.59 21.12 -1.17
C TYR A 290 -13.28 22.35 -1.73
N LEU A 291 -13.73 22.30 -2.98
CA LEU A 291 -14.44 23.41 -3.65
C LEU A 291 -15.77 23.74 -2.96
N ALA A 292 -16.46 22.74 -2.42
CA ALA A 292 -17.70 22.90 -1.67
C ALA A 292 -17.49 23.37 -0.22
N GLY A 293 -16.24 23.48 0.26
CA GLY A 293 -15.93 23.76 1.67
C GLY A 293 -16.31 22.61 2.61
N GLU A 294 -16.46 21.39 2.09
CA GLU A 294 -16.75 20.19 2.88
C GLU A 294 -15.44 19.56 3.44
N PRO A 295 -15.50 18.86 4.57
CA PRO A 295 -14.35 18.12 5.08
C PRO A 295 -13.85 17.07 4.07
N LEU A 296 -12.53 17.03 3.84
CA LEU A 296 -11.89 15.98 3.05
C LEU A 296 -11.99 14.64 3.79
N ARG A 297 -12.22 13.56 3.05
CA ARG A 297 -12.31 12.19 3.61
C ARG A 297 -10.94 11.55 3.82
N ASN A 298 -9.99 11.94 2.97
CA ASN A 298 -8.66 11.36 2.91
C ASN A 298 -7.56 12.34 3.36
N LEU A 299 -7.94 13.33 4.17
CA LEU A 299 -6.99 14.27 4.77
C LEU A 299 -5.96 13.50 5.61
N VAL A 300 -4.70 13.85 5.44
CA VAL A 300 -3.59 13.38 6.28
C VAL A 300 -3.54 14.29 7.49
N ASP A 301 -3.79 13.71 8.66
CA ASP A 301 -3.75 14.40 9.95
C ASP A 301 -2.79 13.66 10.89
N GLY A 302 -1.75 14.38 11.36
CA GLY A 302 -0.72 13.83 12.24
C GLY A 302 0.29 12.89 11.57
N GLU A 303 0.76 11.91 12.32
CA GLU A 303 1.65 10.85 11.81
C GLU A 303 0.86 9.94 10.85
N TYR A 304 1.41 9.79 9.67
CA TYR A 304 0.86 8.94 8.63
C TYR A 304 1.69 7.68 8.52
#